data_d57739bc423a10d8a4886dd45965470e
#
_entry.id   d57739bc423a10d8a4886dd45965470e
#
_cell.length_a   1.000
_cell.length_b   1.000
_cell.length_c   1.000
_cell.angle_alpha   90.00
_cell.angle_beta   90.00
_cell.angle_gamma   90.00
#
_symmetry.space_group_name_H-M   'P 1'
#
loop_
_entity.id
_entity.type
_entity.pdbx_description
1 polymer ?
#
loop_
_entity_poly.entity_id
_entity_poly.type
_entity_poly.pdbx_seq_one_letter_code
_entity_poly.pdbx_strand_id
1 'polypeptide(L)'
;VKILKETNNATYIAKYNEDGTIDNSDFKILLTTDIHLDEDYSKNDKSLDLLYRQIKDNKPDLVIFTGDCILSKYQQIDAIQFAEMMEEIGVYWAYVFGNHEAREEKSYYKYLIFKSLVDYPHCLSKFGNRDLFGFGNFIINIMNSETELKHSLFFFDSGRDVIESHALNDNVPLEYVNSYDYIKPGQIR
;
A
#
# COMPACT_ATOMS: atom_id res chain seq x y z
N VAL A 1 -3.89 11.10 -13.97
CA VAL A 1 -4.58 11.18 -12.65
C VAL A 1 -4.13 12.44 -11.93
N LYS A 2 -5.00 13.04 -11.12
CA LYS A 2 -4.68 14.17 -10.24
C LYS A 2 -5.34 13.97 -8.88
N ILE A 3 -4.70 14.49 -7.85
CA ILE A 3 -5.28 14.57 -6.50
C ILE A 3 -6.22 15.78 -6.44
N LEU A 4 -7.48 15.55 -6.07
CA LEU A 4 -8.48 16.59 -5.87
C LEU A 4 -8.49 17.12 -4.43
N LYS A 5 -8.32 16.21 -3.47
CA LYS A 5 -8.39 16.49 -2.04
C LYS A 5 -7.65 15.42 -1.26
N GLU A 6 -7.10 15.81 -0.13
CA GLU A 6 -6.51 14.92 0.84
C GLU A 6 -6.99 15.22 2.26
N THR A 7 -7.07 14.17 3.05
CA THR A 7 -7.27 14.21 4.51
C THR A 7 -6.22 13.33 5.17
N ASN A 8 -6.21 13.23 6.49
CA ASN A 8 -5.30 12.34 7.21
C ASN A 8 -5.48 10.86 6.85
N ASN A 9 -6.70 10.46 6.45
CA ASN A 9 -7.08 9.07 6.24
C ASN A 9 -7.52 8.76 4.82
N ALA A 10 -7.69 9.77 3.95
CA ALA A 10 -8.21 9.54 2.60
C ALA A 10 -7.59 10.49 1.57
N THR A 11 -7.40 9.97 0.37
CA THR A 11 -7.04 10.73 -0.83
C THR A 11 -8.16 10.58 -1.87
N TYR A 12 -8.53 11.68 -2.50
CA TYR A 12 -9.53 11.74 -3.56
C TYR A 12 -8.82 12.04 -4.87
N ILE A 13 -8.95 11.14 -5.84
CA ILE A 13 -8.27 11.22 -7.13
C ILE A 13 -9.28 11.16 -8.27
N ALA A 14 -8.93 11.79 -9.40
CA ALA A 14 -9.68 11.67 -10.63
C ALA A 14 -8.72 11.52 -11.83
N LYS A 15 -9.19 10.82 -12.85
CA LYS A 15 -8.54 10.76 -14.15
C LYS A 15 -8.89 12.01 -14.95
N TYR A 16 -7.95 12.52 -15.74
CA TYR A 16 -8.13 13.74 -16.53
C TYR A 16 -7.74 13.52 -17.97
N ASN A 17 -8.53 14.10 -18.86
CA ASN A 17 -8.21 14.27 -20.26
C ASN A 17 -7.11 15.33 -20.46
N GLU A 18 -6.53 15.38 -21.66
CA GLU A 18 -5.51 16.37 -22.01
C GLU A 18 -6.04 17.81 -21.97
N ASP A 19 -7.34 18.01 -22.22
CA ASP A 19 -8.02 19.32 -22.16
C ASP A 19 -8.29 19.81 -20.73
N GLY A 20 -7.94 18.99 -19.72
CA GLY A 20 -8.15 19.31 -18.31
C GLY A 20 -9.52 18.99 -17.75
N THR A 21 -10.40 18.36 -18.52
CA THR A 21 -11.68 17.81 -17.99
C THR A 21 -11.50 16.47 -17.32
N ILE A 22 -12.41 16.10 -16.40
CA ILE A 22 -12.38 14.76 -15.78
C ILE A 22 -12.74 13.70 -16.82
N ASP A 23 -11.89 12.68 -16.90
CA ASP A 23 -12.10 11.51 -17.75
C ASP A 23 -12.89 10.44 -16.97
N ASN A 24 -14.14 10.23 -17.36
CA ASN A 24 -15.04 9.23 -16.77
C ASN A 24 -14.95 7.84 -17.43
N SER A 25 -13.95 7.61 -18.29
CA SER A 25 -13.66 6.29 -18.84
C SER A 25 -13.22 5.30 -17.73
N ASP A 26 -12.91 4.09 -18.11
CA ASP A 26 -12.45 3.07 -17.18
C ASP A 26 -11.17 3.51 -16.45
N PHE A 27 -11.21 3.40 -15.13
CA PHE A 27 -10.05 3.64 -14.27
C PHE A 27 -9.27 2.34 -14.11
N LYS A 28 -8.06 2.30 -14.63
CA LYS A 28 -7.25 1.09 -14.71
C LYS A 28 -6.33 0.97 -13.48
N ILE A 29 -6.47 -0.11 -12.74
CA ILE A 29 -5.64 -0.43 -11.58
C ILE A 29 -4.76 -1.64 -11.91
N LEU A 30 -3.45 -1.51 -11.69
CA LEU A 30 -2.53 -2.65 -11.65
C LEU A 30 -2.34 -3.06 -10.19
N LEU A 31 -2.81 -4.26 -9.86
CA LEU A 31 -2.62 -4.87 -8.54
C LEU A 31 -1.43 -5.83 -8.59
N THR A 32 -0.50 -5.70 -7.67
CA THR A 32 0.69 -6.55 -7.54
C THR A 32 1.01 -6.84 -6.09
N THR A 33 1.68 -7.95 -5.83
CA THR A 33 2.03 -8.46 -4.50
C THR A 33 3.29 -9.32 -4.59
N ASP A 34 3.89 -9.64 -3.45
CA ASP A 34 4.92 -10.69 -3.32
C ASP A 34 6.13 -10.49 -4.24
N ILE A 35 6.63 -9.26 -4.37
CA ILE A 35 7.83 -8.97 -5.17
C ILE A 35 9.07 -9.57 -4.52
N HIS A 36 9.09 -9.62 -3.18
CA HIS A 36 10.12 -10.24 -2.35
C HIS A 36 11.54 -9.74 -2.67
N LEU A 37 11.72 -8.43 -2.65
CA LEU A 37 13.07 -7.84 -2.73
C LEU A 37 13.90 -8.33 -1.54
N ASP A 38 14.97 -9.08 -1.83
CA ASP A 38 15.84 -9.70 -0.85
C ASP A 38 17.32 -9.29 -1.04
N GLU A 39 18.27 -10.00 -0.40
CA GLU A 39 19.69 -9.72 -0.56
C GLU A 39 20.27 -10.24 -1.90
N ASP A 40 19.51 -10.97 -2.69
CA ASP A 40 19.91 -11.38 -4.04
C ASP A 40 19.51 -10.33 -5.09
N TYR A 41 20.30 -9.27 -5.18
CA TYR A 41 20.04 -8.16 -6.10
C TYR A 41 19.83 -8.58 -7.55
N SER A 42 20.40 -9.71 -7.98
CA SER A 42 20.20 -10.20 -9.36
C SER A 42 18.79 -10.70 -9.62
N LYS A 43 18.08 -11.15 -8.58
CA LYS A 43 16.66 -11.48 -8.65
C LYS A 43 15.80 -10.24 -8.55
N ASN A 44 16.17 -9.31 -7.66
CA ASN A 44 15.50 -8.04 -7.49
C ASN A 44 15.42 -7.30 -8.83
N ASP A 45 16.54 -7.19 -9.56
CA ASP A 45 16.60 -6.54 -10.87
C ASP A 45 15.58 -7.15 -11.87
N LYS A 46 15.43 -8.47 -11.87
CA LYS A 46 14.46 -9.14 -12.75
C LYS A 46 13.02 -8.87 -12.36
N SER A 47 12.73 -8.89 -11.05
CA SER A 47 11.40 -8.60 -10.52
C SER A 47 11.00 -7.15 -10.79
N LEU A 48 11.91 -6.21 -10.55
CA LEU A 48 11.69 -4.78 -10.80
C LEU A 48 11.57 -4.47 -12.30
N ASP A 49 12.39 -5.11 -13.16
CA ASP A 49 12.28 -4.97 -14.62
C ASP A 49 10.94 -5.52 -15.15
N LEU A 50 10.46 -6.64 -14.60
CA LEU A 50 9.14 -7.16 -14.94
C LEU A 50 8.03 -6.18 -14.51
N LEU A 51 8.08 -5.67 -13.29
CA LEU A 51 7.14 -4.67 -12.79
C LEU A 51 7.14 -3.42 -13.67
N TYR A 52 8.32 -2.89 -13.99
CA TYR A 52 8.48 -1.73 -14.87
C TYR A 52 7.79 -1.95 -16.22
N ARG A 53 8.04 -3.12 -16.87
CA ARG A 53 7.42 -3.48 -18.14
C ARG A 53 5.90 -3.58 -18.00
N GLN A 54 5.40 -4.24 -16.95
CA GLN A 54 3.96 -4.35 -16.71
C GLN A 54 3.29 -2.97 -16.58
N ILE A 55 3.92 -2.02 -15.89
CA ILE A 55 3.41 -0.67 -15.77
C ILE A 55 3.44 0.05 -17.13
N LYS A 56 4.54 -0.05 -17.88
CA LYS A 56 4.69 0.60 -19.20
C LYS A 56 3.73 0.07 -20.24
N ASP A 57 3.53 -1.24 -20.29
CA ASP A 57 2.67 -1.90 -21.29
C ASP A 57 1.18 -1.68 -20.99
N ASN A 58 0.79 -1.74 -19.71
CA ASN A 58 -0.60 -1.63 -19.30
C ASN A 58 -1.05 -0.17 -19.07
N LYS A 59 -0.13 0.75 -18.79
CA LYS A 59 -0.41 2.16 -18.50
C LYS A 59 -1.55 2.32 -17.48
N PRO A 60 -1.39 1.79 -16.26
CA PRO A 60 -2.42 1.91 -15.23
C PRO A 60 -2.57 3.36 -14.76
N ASP A 61 -3.75 3.70 -14.27
CA ASP A 61 -4.02 4.98 -13.60
C ASP A 61 -3.53 4.97 -12.15
N LEU A 62 -3.45 3.76 -11.54
CA LEU A 62 -2.98 3.52 -10.19
C LEU A 62 -2.30 2.15 -10.10
N VAL A 63 -1.17 2.07 -9.39
CA VAL A 63 -0.54 0.79 -9.02
C VAL A 63 -0.76 0.53 -7.54
N ILE A 64 -1.20 -0.67 -7.16
CA ILE A 64 -1.42 -1.06 -5.77
C ILE A 64 -0.53 -2.25 -5.42
N PHE A 65 0.24 -2.09 -4.35
CA PHE A 65 1.08 -3.13 -3.75
C PHE A 65 0.41 -3.66 -2.49
N THR A 66 0.07 -4.95 -2.48
CA THR A 66 -0.68 -5.56 -1.37
C THR A 66 0.21 -6.32 -0.38
N GLY A 67 1.47 -5.91 -0.29
CA GLY A 67 2.42 -6.39 0.69
C GLY A 67 3.40 -7.44 0.16
N ASP A 68 4.27 -7.88 1.05
CA ASP A 68 5.36 -8.83 0.81
C ASP A 68 6.26 -8.42 -0.38
N CYS A 69 6.46 -7.11 -0.52
CA CYS A 69 7.34 -6.59 -1.57
C CYS A 69 8.80 -6.54 -1.10
N ILE A 70 9.05 -6.39 0.21
CA ILE A 70 10.38 -6.20 0.78
C ILE A 70 10.66 -7.27 1.84
N LEU A 71 11.57 -8.18 1.51
CA LEU A 71 11.92 -9.34 2.33
C LEU A 71 13.29 -9.20 3.02
N SER A 72 14.15 -8.33 2.52
CA SER A 72 15.53 -8.19 2.96
C SER A 72 15.66 -7.76 4.42
N LYS A 73 16.84 -7.95 5.00
CA LYS A 73 17.17 -7.36 6.31
C LYS A 73 17.43 -5.84 6.27
N TYR A 74 17.51 -5.26 5.08
CA TYR A 74 17.72 -3.82 4.85
C TYR A 74 16.42 -3.11 4.42
N GLN A 75 15.29 -3.55 4.92
CA GLN A 75 13.94 -3.16 4.45
C GLN A 75 13.73 -1.65 4.27
N GLN A 76 14.30 -0.81 5.13
CA GLN A 76 14.16 0.63 4.97
C GLN A 76 14.91 1.16 3.73
N ILE A 77 16.11 0.64 3.45
CA ILE A 77 16.91 1.04 2.29
C ILE A 77 16.19 0.58 1.01
N ASP A 78 15.73 -0.66 0.99
CA ASP A 78 15.03 -1.21 -0.17
C ASP A 78 13.68 -0.52 -0.40
N ALA A 79 13.00 -0.10 0.66
CA ALA A 79 11.78 0.73 0.56
C ALA A 79 12.06 2.07 -0.12
N ILE A 80 13.17 2.73 0.22
CA ILE A 80 13.59 3.99 -0.42
C ILE A 80 13.87 3.75 -1.91
N GLN A 81 14.68 2.76 -2.24
CA GLN A 81 15.02 2.44 -3.64
C GLN A 81 13.78 2.06 -4.47
N PHE A 82 12.87 1.29 -3.86
CA PHE A 82 11.60 0.95 -4.46
C PHE A 82 10.74 2.19 -4.74
N ALA A 83 10.63 3.10 -3.77
CA ALA A 83 9.88 4.34 -3.93
C ALA A 83 10.50 5.26 -4.99
N GLU A 84 11.83 5.39 -5.02
CA GLU A 84 12.54 6.15 -6.05
C GLU A 84 12.25 5.62 -7.45
N MET A 85 12.26 4.31 -7.66
CA MET A 85 11.88 3.69 -8.92
C MET A 85 10.44 4.03 -9.33
N MET A 86 9.50 3.97 -8.38
CA MET A 86 8.10 4.33 -8.66
C MET A 86 7.93 5.81 -9.02
N GLU A 87 8.70 6.71 -8.39
CA GLU A 87 8.72 8.13 -8.73
C GLU A 87 9.31 8.39 -10.13
N GLU A 88 10.36 7.66 -10.53
CA GLU A 88 10.91 7.73 -11.90
C GLU A 88 9.90 7.27 -12.95
N ILE A 89 9.07 6.28 -12.64
CA ILE A 89 7.98 5.83 -13.51
C ILE A 89 6.90 6.89 -13.62
N GLY A 90 6.64 7.65 -12.55
CA GLY A 90 5.72 8.78 -12.51
C GLY A 90 4.24 8.38 -12.54
N VAL A 91 3.88 7.17 -12.07
CA VAL A 91 2.50 6.71 -11.87
C VAL A 91 2.12 6.82 -10.41
N TYR A 92 0.86 7.15 -10.10
CA TYR A 92 0.38 7.08 -8.72
C TYR A 92 0.36 5.65 -8.22
N TRP A 93 0.75 5.46 -6.96
CA TRP A 93 0.83 4.15 -6.34
C TRP A 93 0.41 4.17 -4.88
N ALA A 94 0.03 3.01 -4.36
CA ALA A 94 -0.32 2.80 -2.97
C ALA A 94 0.26 1.47 -2.47
N TYR A 95 0.56 1.41 -1.18
CA TYR A 95 1.21 0.29 -0.54
C TYR A 95 0.54 -0.05 0.79
N VAL A 96 0.35 -1.34 1.05
CA VAL A 96 0.03 -1.88 2.37
C VAL A 96 1.04 -2.97 2.73
N PHE A 97 1.23 -3.20 4.02
CA PHE A 97 2.14 -4.23 4.51
C PHE A 97 1.58 -5.64 4.30
N GLY A 98 2.47 -6.57 3.96
CA GLY A 98 2.30 -7.99 4.14
C GLY A 98 2.89 -8.49 5.45
N ASN A 99 3.06 -9.81 5.57
CA ASN A 99 3.63 -10.41 6.77
C ASN A 99 5.16 -10.43 6.76
N HIS A 100 5.81 -10.14 5.64
CA HIS A 100 7.26 -10.10 5.54
C HIS A 100 7.86 -8.73 5.86
N GLU A 101 7.14 -7.64 5.67
CA GLU A 101 7.61 -6.34 6.12
C GLU A 101 7.64 -6.26 7.64
N ALA A 102 8.75 -5.73 8.17
CA ALA A 102 9.01 -5.62 9.60
C ALA A 102 9.00 -6.96 10.34
N ARG A 103 9.74 -7.94 9.82
CA ARG A 103 9.95 -9.29 10.39
C ARG A 103 10.26 -9.32 11.90
N GLU A 104 10.93 -8.31 12.41
CA GLU A 104 11.10 -8.13 13.85
C GLU A 104 9.90 -7.32 14.36
N GLU A 105 9.14 -7.88 15.27
CA GLU A 105 7.87 -7.40 15.87
C GLU A 105 7.91 -6.00 16.51
N LYS A 106 8.79 -5.12 16.06
CA LYS A 106 8.90 -3.78 16.56
C LYS A 106 8.12 -2.83 15.66
N SER A 107 7.00 -2.35 16.14
CA SER A 107 6.18 -1.30 15.48
C SER A 107 7.01 -0.11 14.96
N TYR A 108 8.16 0.14 15.58
CA TYR A 108 9.11 1.17 15.15
C TYR A 108 9.67 0.90 13.75
N TYR A 109 9.99 -0.34 13.39
CA TYR A 109 10.50 -0.69 12.05
C TYR A 109 9.41 -0.52 10.99
N LYS A 110 8.18 -0.98 11.25
CA LYS A 110 7.04 -0.72 10.35
C LYS A 110 6.86 0.79 10.12
N TYR A 111 6.95 1.59 11.17
CA TYR A 111 6.88 3.05 11.06
C TYR A 111 7.97 3.59 10.13
N LEU A 112 9.23 3.17 10.29
CA LEU A 112 10.34 3.67 9.47
C LEU A 112 10.19 3.29 7.99
N ILE A 113 9.84 2.03 7.71
CA ILE A 113 9.59 1.55 6.35
C ILE A 113 8.45 2.37 5.72
N PHE A 114 7.32 2.49 6.41
CA PHE A 114 6.16 3.20 5.88
C PHE A 114 6.45 4.69 5.68
N LYS A 115 7.18 5.32 6.61
CA LYS A 115 7.64 6.70 6.49
C LYS A 115 8.51 6.91 5.25
N SER A 116 9.35 5.94 4.92
CA SER A 116 10.19 5.97 3.71
C SER A 116 9.40 5.85 2.40
N LEU A 117 8.12 5.47 2.46
CA LEU A 117 7.25 5.34 1.29
C LEU A 117 6.31 6.55 1.13
N VAL A 118 5.67 6.98 2.23
CA VAL A 118 4.57 7.96 2.16
C VAL A 118 5.01 9.40 1.90
N ASP A 119 6.29 9.71 1.99
CA ASP A 119 6.82 11.04 1.74
C ASP A 119 7.03 11.33 0.24
N TYR A 120 6.85 10.34 -0.63
CA TYR A 120 7.01 10.50 -2.08
C TYR A 120 5.73 11.05 -2.73
N PRO A 121 5.88 12.00 -3.70
CA PRO A 121 4.73 12.71 -4.29
C PRO A 121 3.68 11.85 -4.98
N HIS A 122 4.08 10.71 -5.57
CA HIS A 122 3.14 9.81 -6.23
C HIS A 122 2.62 8.70 -5.31
N CYS A 123 3.14 8.59 -4.07
CA CYS A 123 2.63 7.63 -3.09
C CYS A 123 1.34 8.15 -2.45
N LEU A 124 0.25 7.41 -2.64
CA LEU A 124 -1.06 7.75 -2.06
C LEU A 124 -1.32 7.08 -0.71
N SER A 125 -0.39 6.26 -0.22
CA SER A 125 -0.49 5.62 1.08
C SER A 125 -0.47 6.64 2.21
N LYS A 126 -1.22 6.39 3.27
CA LYS A 126 -1.28 7.26 4.45
C LYS A 126 -1.19 6.43 5.71
N PHE A 127 -0.60 7.01 6.76
CA PHE A 127 -0.57 6.35 8.07
C PHE A 127 -1.97 5.99 8.59
N GLY A 128 -2.96 6.80 8.24
CA GLY A 128 -4.32 6.61 8.70
C GLY A 128 -4.51 7.02 10.16
N ASN A 129 -5.61 6.54 10.76
CA ASN A 129 -5.90 6.79 12.16
C ASN A 129 -4.97 5.95 13.06
N ARG A 130 -4.19 6.61 13.90
CA ARG A 130 -3.23 5.96 14.81
C ARG A 130 -3.87 5.21 15.99
N ASP A 131 -5.16 5.41 16.22
CA ASP A 131 -5.91 4.67 17.24
C ASP A 131 -6.36 3.28 16.74
N LEU A 132 -6.19 3.02 15.45
CA LEU A 132 -6.46 1.73 14.84
C LEU A 132 -5.20 0.85 14.87
N PHE A 133 -5.42 -0.47 14.88
CA PHE A 133 -4.35 -1.43 14.75
C PHE A 133 -3.60 -1.27 13.41
N GLY A 134 -2.28 -1.38 13.43
CA GLY A 134 -1.42 -1.38 12.26
C GLY A 134 -1.10 0.02 11.69
N PHE A 135 -0.37 0.02 10.57
CA PHE A 135 0.01 1.21 9.82
C PHE A 135 -0.51 1.13 8.39
N GLY A 136 -1.11 2.22 7.89
CA GLY A 136 -1.61 2.22 6.52
C GLY A 136 -3.07 1.79 6.41
N ASN A 137 -3.90 2.17 7.41
CA ASN A 137 -5.35 2.08 7.30
C ASN A 137 -5.88 3.37 6.67
N PHE A 138 -6.14 3.34 5.36
CA PHE A 138 -6.53 4.55 4.61
C PHE A 138 -7.49 4.22 3.47
N ILE A 139 -7.99 5.28 2.81
CA ILE A 139 -8.95 5.16 1.72
C ILE A 139 -8.43 5.95 0.51
N ILE A 140 -8.56 5.37 -0.68
CA ILE A 140 -8.44 6.10 -1.94
C ILE A 140 -9.84 6.14 -2.58
N ASN A 141 -10.33 7.36 -2.79
CA ASN A 141 -11.60 7.62 -3.45
C ASN A 141 -11.34 8.01 -4.91
N ILE A 142 -11.89 7.24 -5.84
CA ILE A 142 -11.87 7.53 -7.27
C ILE A 142 -13.13 8.31 -7.61
N MET A 143 -12.97 9.49 -8.18
CA MET A 143 -14.05 10.44 -8.42
C MET A 143 -14.43 10.55 -9.89
N ASN A 144 -15.73 10.68 -10.18
CA ASN A 144 -16.26 11.02 -11.50
C ASN A 144 -16.33 12.54 -11.74
N SER A 145 -16.39 13.31 -10.67
CA SER A 145 -16.37 14.76 -10.66
C SER A 145 -15.79 15.26 -9.34
N GLU A 146 -15.69 16.56 -9.12
CA GLU A 146 -15.24 17.11 -7.84
C GLU A 146 -16.12 16.69 -6.65
N THR A 147 -17.36 16.30 -6.90
CA THR A 147 -18.37 15.99 -5.87
C THR A 147 -18.95 14.58 -5.95
N GLU A 148 -18.73 13.86 -7.05
CA GLU A 148 -19.32 12.55 -7.28
C GLU A 148 -18.28 11.43 -7.13
N LEU A 149 -18.52 10.54 -6.17
CA LEU A 149 -17.72 9.36 -5.90
C LEU A 149 -18.05 8.24 -6.90
N LYS A 150 -17.02 7.66 -7.54
CA LYS A 150 -17.12 6.48 -8.39
C LYS A 150 -16.87 5.19 -7.60
N HIS A 151 -15.73 5.12 -6.93
CA HIS A 151 -15.30 3.96 -6.15
C HIS A 151 -14.50 4.38 -4.93
N SER A 152 -14.58 3.60 -3.86
CA SER A 152 -13.69 3.68 -2.69
C SER A 152 -12.87 2.42 -2.58
N LEU A 153 -11.57 2.57 -2.44
CA LEU A 153 -10.61 1.52 -2.19
C LEU A 153 -10.19 1.63 -0.72
N PHE A 154 -10.44 0.58 0.06
CA PHE A 154 -10.08 0.52 1.47
C PHE A 154 -8.80 -0.30 1.64
N PHE A 155 -7.85 0.26 2.36
CA PHE A 155 -6.55 -0.35 2.64
C PHE A 155 -6.44 -0.62 4.14
N PHE A 156 -5.99 -1.84 4.49
CA PHE A 156 -5.86 -2.27 5.87
C PHE A 156 -4.51 -2.97 6.09
N ASP A 157 -3.82 -2.62 7.17
CA ASP A 157 -2.72 -3.44 7.70
C ASP A 157 -3.33 -4.53 8.60
N SER A 158 -3.39 -5.76 8.12
CA SER A 158 -3.92 -6.90 8.88
C SER A 158 -2.96 -7.42 9.94
N GLY A 159 -1.72 -6.93 9.98
CA GLY A 159 -0.68 -7.45 10.85
C GLY A 159 0.08 -8.61 10.23
N ARG A 160 0.88 -9.31 11.05
CA ARG A 160 1.72 -10.41 10.62
C ARG A 160 1.24 -11.75 11.16
N ASP A 161 1.27 -11.88 12.49
CA ASP A 161 0.92 -13.10 13.19
C ASP A 161 -0.10 -12.81 14.29
N VAL A 162 -1.03 -13.73 14.49
CA VAL A 162 -1.98 -13.65 15.61
C VAL A 162 -1.20 -13.81 16.92
N ILE A 163 -1.26 -12.81 17.79
CA ILE A 163 -0.73 -12.90 19.14
C ILE A 163 -1.86 -13.21 20.14
N GLU A 164 -1.53 -13.89 21.25
CA GLU A 164 -2.49 -14.35 22.23
C GLU A 164 -3.39 -13.24 22.77
N SER A 165 -2.82 -12.06 23.07
CA SER A 165 -3.60 -10.93 23.59
C SER A 165 -4.63 -10.42 22.58
N HIS A 166 -4.34 -10.41 21.30
CA HIS A 166 -5.31 -10.05 20.26
C HIS A 166 -6.38 -11.12 20.10
N ALA A 167 -5.99 -12.41 20.09
CA ALA A 167 -6.93 -13.51 20.01
C ALA A 167 -7.95 -13.47 21.16
N LEU A 168 -7.50 -13.27 22.39
CA LEU A 168 -8.36 -13.16 23.57
C LEU A 168 -9.31 -11.95 23.50
N ASN A 169 -8.82 -10.78 23.09
CA ASN A 169 -9.62 -9.55 23.00
C ASN A 169 -10.71 -9.64 21.92
N ASP A 170 -10.42 -10.31 20.81
CA ASP A 170 -11.31 -10.41 19.65
C ASP A 170 -12.12 -11.71 19.61
N ASN A 171 -12.02 -12.56 20.66
CA ASN A 171 -12.64 -13.89 20.76
C ASN A 171 -12.25 -14.85 19.62
N VAL A 172 -11.00 -14.77 19.16
CA VAL A 172 -10.42 -15.70 18.20
C VAL A 172 -9.91 -16.93 18.95
N PRO A 173 -10.16 -18.16 18.46
CA PRO A 173 -9.66 -19.37 19.13
C PRO A 173 -8.13 -19.37 19.23
N LEU A 174 -7.60 -19.77 20.39
CA LEU A 174 -6.15 -19.77 20.67
C LEU A 174 -5.34 -20.72 19.77
N GLU A 175 -5.98 -21.64 19.09
CA GLU A 175 -5.35 -22.51 18.09
C GLU A 175 -4.81 -21.72 16.87
N TYR A 176 -5.30 -20.49 16.65
CA TYR A 176 -4.80 -19.60 15.58
C TYR A 176 -3.62 -18.72 16.03
N VAL A 177 -3.21 -18.74 17.28
CA VAL A 177 -2.00 -18.03 17.74
C VAL A 177 -0.79 -18.52 16.94
N ASN A 178 0.02 -17.59 16.44
CA ASN A 178 1.13 -17.79 15.50
C ASN A 178 0.72 -18.20 14.07
N SER A 179 -0.57 -18.17 13.73
CA SER A 179 -1.00 -18.17 12.32
C SER A 179 -1.03 -16.75 11.74
N TYR A 180 -1.32 -16.62 10.43
CA TYR A 180 -1.46 -15.29 9.80
C TYR A 180 -2.51 -14.44 10.49
N ASP A 181 -2.17 -13.17 10.68
CA ASP A 181 -3.03 -12.21 11.36
C ASP A 181 -4.22 -11.77 10.46
N TYR A 182 -5.18 -11.06 11.03
CA TYR A 182 -6.46 -10.71 10.41
C TYR A 182 -6.79 -9.23 10.59
N ILE A 183 -7.71 -8.72 9.78
CA ILE A 183 -8.25 -7.36 9.94
C ILE A 183 -9.04 -7.30 11.24
N LYS A 184 -8.60 -6.43 12.17
CA LYS A 184 -9.21 -6.32 13.50
C LYS A 184 -10.61 -5.69 13.44
N PRO A 185 -11.54 -6.07 14.33
CA PRO A 185 -12.89 -5.50 14.35
C PRO A 185 -12.92 -3.97 14.44
N GLY A 186 -11.93 -3.36 15.13
CA GLY A 186 -11.79 -1.91 15.23
C GLY A 186 -11.43 -1.21 13.93
N GLN A 187 -10.86 -1.91 12.95
CA GLN A 187 -10.51 -1.34 11.63
C GLN A 187 -11.73 -1.25 10.69
N ILE A 188 -12.81 -1.99 10.99
CA ILE A 188 -14.02 -2.06 10.15
C ILE A 188 -15.12 -1.11 10.65
N ARG A 189 -15.03 -0.62 11.89
CA ARG A 189 -16.00 0.29 12.51
C ARG A 189 -15.64 1.74 12.28
#